data_c37905bfac63e91b2995d8431957515c
#
_entry.id   c37905bfac63e91b2995d8431957515c
#
_cell.length_a   1.000
_cell.length_b   1.000
_cell.length_c   1.000
_cell.angle_alpha   90.00
_cell.angle_beta   90.00
_cell.angle_gamma   90.00
#
_symmetry.space_group_name_H-M   'P 1'
#
loop_
_entity.id
_entity.type
_entity.pdbx_description
1 polymer ?
#
loop_
_entity_poly.entity_id
_entity_poly.type
_entity_poly.pdbx_seq_one_letter_code
_entity_poly.pdbx_strand_id
1 'polypeptide(L)'
;IEAVYDAYNEGLVTPILYGDRIVIEQVCKELNIDSSIFQIIDEKSDVKAAKLAATAVSTGEADVLMKGMLPTDKYMRAILNKDLGLCPPKATLSHVSIFEWSGYHKLLLASDIAIILQPDIKQKQQQIGYLRQVANTLGVETPKIGCVAPSEQVLPASVSSIEGAMLAKMADRGQLGNVVVDGPLSLDVALFKEVAEHKKVKGSTIAGDVDALL
;
A
#
# COMPACT_ATOMS: atom_id res chain seq x y z
N ILE A 1 -7.32 -14.40 -13.87
CA ILE A 1 -8.78 -14.51 -14.15
C ILE A 1 -9.48 -15.01 -12.90
N GLU A 2 -9.06 -16.10 -12.25
CA GLU A 2 -9.70 -16.71 -11.08
C GLU A 2 -10.02 -15.67 -9.98
N ALA A 3 -9.03 -14.95 -9.46
CA ALA A 3 -9.23 -13.96 -8.40
C ALA A 3 -10.21 -12.82 -8.80
N VAL A 4 -10.24 -12.44 -10.08
CA VAL A 4 -11.19 -11.45 -10.59
C VAL A 4 -12.60 -12.03 -10.68
N TYR A 5 -12.71 -13.31 -11.03
CA TYR A 5 -13.97 -14.02 -11.06
C TYR A 5 -14.57 -14.18 -9.66
N ASP A 6 -13.74 -14.51 -8.67
CA ASP A 6 -14.17 -14.60 -7.27
C ASP A 6 -14.68 -13.26 -6.76
N ALA A 7 -13.95 -12.18 -7.01
CA ALA A 7 -14.38 -10.83 -6.65
C ALA A 7 -15.69 -10.39 -7.36
N TYR A 8 -15.89 -10.83 -8.60
CA TYR A 8 -17.13 -10.61 -9.34
C TYR A 8 -18.31 -11.36 -8.70
N ASN A 9 -18.11 -12.63 -8.34
CA ASN A 9 -19.17 -13.44 -7.71
C ASN A 9 -19.57 -12.91 -6.33
N GLU A 10 -18.63 -12.31 -5.61
CA GLU A 10 -18.89 -11.63 -4.34
C GLU A 10 -19.53 -10.24 -4.51
N GLY A 11 -19.73 -9.80 -5.74
CA GLY A 11 -20.31 -8.49 -6.03
C GLY A 11 -19.42 -7.30 -5.75
N LEU A 12 -18.10 -7.52 -5.60
CA LEU A 12 -17.13 -6.47 -5.26
C LEU A 12 -16.72 -5.63 -6.47
N VAL A 13 -16.69 -6.25 -7.68
CA VAL A 13 -16.20 -5.60 -8.89
C VAL A 13 -17.01 -5.99 -10.14
N THR A 14 -17.00 -5.11 -11.16
CA THR A 14 -17.40 -5.43 -12.53
C THR A 14 -16.15 -5.42 -13.40
N PRO A 15 -15.64 -6.59 -13.85
CA PRO A 15 -14.35 -6.67 -14.50
C PRO A 15 -14.36 -6.21 -15.95
N ILE A 16 -13.30 -5.49 -16.36
CA ILE A 16 -12.94 -5.23 -17.75
C ILE A 16 -11.55 -5.87 -17.96
N LEU A 17 -11.46 -6.86 -18.84
CA LEU A 17 -10.21 -7.57 -19.11
C LEU A 17 -9.52 -7.01 -20.35
N TYR A 18 -8.26 -6.66 -20.23
CA TYR A 18 -7.41 -6.17 -21.32
C TYR A 18 -6.36 -7.22 -21.66
N GLY A 19 -6.36 -7.78 -22.86
CA GLY A 19 -5.42 -8.80 -23.28
C GLY A 19 -5.87 -9.57 -24.52
N ASP A 20 -5.10 -10.60 -24.92
CA ASP A 20 -5.45 -11.46 -26.03
C ASP A 20 -6.73 -12.24 -25.69
N ARG A 21 -7.81 -11.94 -26.42
CA ARG A 21 -9.14 -12.54 -26.23
C ARG A 21 -9.08 -14.07 -26.29
N ILE A 22 -8.33 -14.64 -27.24
CA ILE A 22 -8.24 -16.09 -27.42
C ILE A 22 -7.64 -16.73 -26.17
N VAL A 23 -6.58 -16.14 -25.63
CA VAL A 23 -5.92 -16.63 -24.39
C VAL A 23 -6.86 -16.48 -23.18
N ILE A 24 -7.54 -15.35 -23.05
CA ILE A 24 -8.50 -15.10 -21.97
C ILE A 24 -9.62 -16.14 -22.00
N GLU A 25 -10.25 -16.35 -23.15
CA GLU A 25 -11.34 -17.31 -23.32
C GLU A 25 -10.89 -18.76 -23.08
N GLN A 26 -9.65 -19.10 -23.48
CA GLN A 26 -9.09 -20.42 -23.20
C GLN A 26 -8.90 -20.63 -21.69
N VAL A 27 -8.33 -19.66 -20.97
CA VAL A 27 -8.14 -19.75 -19.50
C VAL A 27 -9.50 -19.81 -18.79
N CYS A 28 -10.50 -19.05 -19.23
CA CYS A 28 -11.86 -19.15 -18.69
C CYS A 28 -12.43 -20.57 -18.87
N LYS A 29 -12.25 -21.18 -20.06
CA LYS A 29 -12.68 -22.55 -20.31
C LYS A 29 -11.99 -23.58 -19.41
N GLU A 30 -10.68 -23.45 -19.20
CA GLU A 30 -9.90 -24.31 -18.32
C GLU A 30 -10.37 -24.22 -16.85
N LEU A 31 -10.81 -23.04 -16.42
CA LEU A 31 -11.33 -22.77 -15.10
C LEU A 31 -12.85 -23.02 -14.96
N ASN A 32 -13.54 -23.47 -16.03
CA ASN A 32 -14.99 -23.59 -16.10
C ASN A 32 -15.73 -22.28 -15.80
N ILE A 33 -15.20 -21.15 -16.25
CA ILE A 33 -15.80 -19.81 -16.14
C ILE A 33 -16.42 -19.42 -17.46
N ASP A 34 -17.66 -18.91 -17.42
CA ASP A 34 -18.29 -18.33 -18.61
C ASP A 34 -17.65 -16.96 -18.93
N SER A 35 -16.88 -16.90 -20.02
CA SER A 35 -16.20 -15.66 -20.42
C SER A 35 -17.14 -14.53 -20.82
N SER A 36 -18.42 -14.83 -21.09
CA SER A 36 -19.41 -13.82 -21.48
C SER A 36 -19.77 -12.81 -20.38
N ILE A 37 -19.46 -13.14 -19.14
CA ILE A 37 -19.64 -12.22 -18.00
C ILE A 37 -18.61 -11.08 -17.98
N PHE A 38 -17.53 -11.22 -18.74
CA PHE A 38 -16.46 -10.22 -18.80
C PHE A 38 -16.57 -9.33 -20.03
N GLN A 39 -16.41 -8.04 -19.84
CA GLN A 39 -16.07 -7.16 -20.95
C GLN A 39 -14.60 -7.38 -21.30
N ILE A 40 -14.31 -7.87 -22.51
CA ILE A 40 -12.94 -8.15 -22.97
C ILE A 40 -12.58 -7.14 -24.07
N ILE A 41 -11.51 -6.39 -23.81
CA ILE A 41 -10.84 -5.51 -24.77
C ILE A 41 -9.65 -6.29 -25.37
N ASP A 42 -9.81 -6.70 -26.64
CA ASP A 42 -8.81 -7.53 -27.33
C ASP A 42 -7.58 -6.72 -27.69
N GLU A 43 -6.46 -7.03 -27.08
CA GLU A 43 -5.14 -6.45 -27.39
C GLU A 43 -4.04 -7.47 -27.08
N LYS A 44 -3.36 -7.90 -28.15
CA LYS A 44 -2.31 -8.95 -28.06
C LYS A 44 -0.99 -8.46 -27.45
N SER A 45 -0.77 -7.17 -27.50
CA SER A 45 0.46 -6.59 -26.95
C SER A 45 0.30 -6.26 -25.47
N ASP A 46 1.03 -6.93 -24.59
CA ASP A 46 1.04 -6.66 -23.15
C ASP A 46 1.23 -5.18 -22.80
N VAL A 47 2.12 -4.49 -23.51
CA VAL A 47 2.42 -3.09 -23.26
C VAL A 47 1.23 -2.20 -23.64
N LYS A 48 0.55 -2.51 -24.76
CA LYS A 48 -0.63 -1.77 -25.18
C LYS A 48 -1.82 -2.09 -24.28
N ALA A 49 -2.03 -3.35 -23.91
CA ALA A 49 -3.07 -3.77 -22.98
C ALA A 49 -2.93 -3.04 -21.64
N ALA A 50 -1.71 -3.00 -21.08
CA ALA A 50 -1.43 -2.25 -19.85
C ALA A 50 -1.71 -0.75 -19.99
N LYS A 51 -1.36 -0.15 -21.14
CA LYS A 51 -1.63 1.27 -21.39
C LYS A 51 -3.14 1.53 -21.52
N LEU A 52 -3.88 0.68 -22.20
CA LEU A 52 -5.35 0.81 -22.34
C LEU A 52 -6.04 0.69 -20.97
N ALA A 53 -5.67 -0.32 -20.18
CA ALA A 53 -6.20 -0.49 -18.83
C ALA A 53 -5.89 0.71 -17.91
N ALA A 54 -4.65 1.22 -17.95
CA ALA A 54 -4.27 2.41 -17.19
C ALA A 54 -5.01 3.67 -17.70
N THR A 55 -5.28 3.75 -19.00
CA THR A 55 -6.07 4.85 -19.58
C THR A 55 -7.52 4.81 -19.07
N ALA A 56 -8.15 3.65 -19.02
CA ALA A 56 -9.50 3.50 -18.50
C ALA A 56 -9.64 4.01 -17.05
N VAL A 57 -8.65 3.75 -16.20
CA VAL A 57 -8.61 4.31 -14.85
C VAL A 57 -8.38 5.82 -14.87
N SER A 58 -7.48 6.30 -15.72
CA SER A 58 -7.17 7.74 -15.85
C SER A 58 -8.39 8.55 -16.33
N THR A 59 -9.24 7.97 -17.19
CA THR A 59 -10.43 8.62 -17.72
C THR A 59 -11.70 8.43 -16.86
N GLY A 60 -11.61 7.62 -15.80
CA GLY A 60 -12.74 7.32 -14.93
C GLY A 60 -13.70 6.26 -15.49
N GLU A 61 -13.29 5.51 -16.52
CA GLU A 61 -14.04 4.34 -17.01
C GLU A 61 -13.92 3.13 -16.08
N ALA A 62 -12.85 3.10 -15.27
CA ALA A 62 -12.61 2.10 -14.25
C ALA A 62 -12.04 2.74 -12.98
N ASP A 63 -12.35 2.14 -11.82
CA ASP A 63 -11.95 2.66 -10.50
C ASP A 63 -10.66 2.02 -9.99
N VAL A 64 -10.34 0.80 -10.41
CA VAL A 64 -9.23 0.00 -9.92
C VAL A 64 -8.44 -0.60 -11.08
N LEU A 65 -7.12 -0.53 -11.00
CA LEU A 65 -6.22 -1.18 -11.94
C LEU A 65 -5.61 -2.43 -11.31
N MET A 66 -5.95 -3.60 -11.83
CA MET A 66 -5.43 -4.88 -11.35
C MET A 66 -4.44 -5.49 -12.34
N LYS A 67 -3.29 -5.91 -11.85
CA LYS A 67 -2.26 -6.59 -12.64
C LYS A 67 -2.57 -8.10 -12.74
N GLY A 68 -2.51 -8.62 -13.97
CA GLY A 68 -2.49 -10.07 -14.24
C GLY A 68 -1.04 -10.59 -14.39
N MET A 69 -0.81 -11.48 -15.36
CA MET A 69 0.51 -12.11 -15.64
C MET A 69 1.52 -11.15 -16.30
N LEU A 70 1.20 -9.89 -16.43
CA LEU A 70 2.08 -8.87 -16.99
C LEU A 70 3.35 -8.68 -16.13
N PRO A 71 4.56 -8.56 -16.71
CA PRO A 71 5.77 -8.19 -16.00
C PRO A 71 5.63 -6.86 -15.26
N THR A 72 6.17 -6.78 -14.03
CA THR A 72 5.98 -5.63 -13.15
C THR A 72 6.53 -4.33 -13.74
N ASP A 73 7.64 -4.39 -14.48
CA ASP A 73 8.21 -3.21 -15.14
C ASP A 73 7.29 -2.61 -16.20
N LYS A 74 6.59 -3.44 -16.98
CA LYS A 74 5.59 -2.99 -17.96
C LYS A 74 4.36 -2.35 -17.30
N TYR A 75 3.88 -2.97 -16.21
CA TYR A 75 2.80 -2.44 -15.40
C TYR A 75 3.14 -1.07 -14.80
N MET A 76 4.31 -0.97 -14.18
CA MET A 76 4.79 0.27 -13.59
C MET A 76 5.00 1.38 -14.62
N ARG A 77 5.49 1.06 -15.83
CA ARG A 77 5.60 2.04 -16.92
C ARG A 77 4.26 2.60 -17.36
N ALA A 78 3.21 1.77 -17.37
CA ALA A 78 1.87 2.23 -17.70
C ALA A 78 1.35 3.22 -16.63
N ILE A 79 1.49 2.90 -15.34
CA ILE A 79 1.08 3.75 -14.21
C ILE A 79 1.87 5.07 -14.19
N LEU A 80 3.19 5.01 -14.40
CA LEU A 80 4.08 6.17 -14.37
C LEU A 80 4.06 7.00 -15.67
N ASN A 81 3.20 6.65 -16.63
CA ASN A 81 3.04 7.44 -17.84
C ASN A 81 2.45 8.81 -17.48
N LYS A 82 3.25 9.87 -17.70
CA LYS A 82 2.89 11.25 -17.35
C LYS A 82 1.63 11.74 -18.06
N ASP A 83 1.36 11.25 -19.27
CA ASP A 83 0.20 11.65 -20.06
C ASP A 83 -1.12 11.16 -19.44
N LEU A 84 -1.07 10.10 -18.63
CA LEU A 84 -2.23 9.54 -17.95
C LEU A 84 -2.53 10.21 -16.59
N GLY A 85 -1.55 10.87 -15.99
CA GLY A 85 -1.73 11.62 -14.74
C GLY A 85 -2.03 10.76 -13.49
N LEU A 86 -1.91 9.43 -13.56
CA LEU A 86 -2.16 8.53 -12.42
C LEU A 86 -1.16 8.76 -11.27
N CYS A 87 0.06 9.17 -11.59
CA CYS A 87 1.05 9.58 -10.61
C CYS A 87 1.26 11.10 -10.75
N PRO A 88 0.70 11.93 -9.85
CA PRO A 88 0.84 13.38 -9.93
C PRO A 88 2.31 13.84 -9.86
N PRO A 89 2.65 15.01 -10.42
CA PRO A 89 4.00 15.54 -10.30
C PRO A 89 4.45 15.67 -8.84
N LYS A 90 5.67 15.22 -8.55
CA LYS A 90 6.29 15.20 -7.20
C LYS A 90 5.64 14.20 -6.22
N ALA A 91 4.64 13.43 -6.61
CA ALA A 91 4.16 12.33 -5.80
C ALA A 91 5.19 11.19 -5.78
N THR A 92 5.33 10.56 -4.64
CA THR A 92 6.12 9.34 -4.47
C THR A 92 5.22 8.14 -4.71
N LEU A 93 5.55 7.32 -5.71
CA LEU A 93 4.90 6.03 -5.83
C LEU A 93 5.38 5.13 -4.70
N SER A 94 4.46 4.62 -3.91
CA SER A 94 4.74 3.79 -2.75
C SER A 94 3.69 2.70 -2.61
N HIS A 95 3.93 1.76 -1.73
CA HIS A 95 3.07 0.61 -1.47
C HIS A 95 2.54 0.67 -0.04
N VAL A 96 1.25 0.43 0.14
CA VAL A 96 0.62 0.22 1.44
C VAL A 96 0.03 -1.18 1.46
N SER A 97 0.46 -2.00 2.41
CA SER A 97 -0.13 -3.31 2.70
C SER A 97 -1.05 -3.24 3.90
N ILE A 98 -2.10 -4.05 3.87
CA ILE A 98 -3.00 -4.26 5.00
C ILE A 98 -2.89 -5.74 5.38
N PHE A 99 -2.59 -5.99 6.65
CA PHE A 99 -2.46 -7.34 7.21
C PHE A 99 -3.57 -7.60 8.22
N GLU A 100 -4.21 -8.76 8.09
CA GLU A 100 -5.01 -9.38 9.12
C GLU A 100 -4.23 -10.58 9.65
N TRP A 101 -3.99 -10.62 10.95
CA TRP A 101 -3.19 -11.63 11.59
C TRP A 101 -3.71 -11.95 12.98
N SER A 102 -3.92 -13.20 13.28
CA SER A 102 -4.49 -13.65 14.57
C SER A 102 -3.63 -13.31 15.80
N GLY A 103 -2.34 -13.02 15.62
CA GLY A 103 -1.44 -12.56 16.67
C GLY A 103 -1.51 -11.06 16.97
N TYR A 104 -2.35 -10.31 16.24
CA TYR A 104 -2.54 -8.88 16.45
C TYR A 104 -4.03 -8.54 16.52
N HIS A 105 -4.40 -7.66 17.42
CA HIS A 105 -5.81 -7.42 17.81
C HIS A 105 -6.60 -6.54 16.83
N LYS A 106 -5.97 -6.03 15.79
CA LYS A 106 -6.57 -5.16 14.74
C LYS A 106 -5.85 -5.32 13.41
N LEU A 107 -6.40 -4.73 12.35
CA LEU A 107 -5.70 -4.64 11.07
C LEU A 107 -4.41 -3.83 11.24
N LEU A 108 -3.34 -4.30 10.60
CA LEU A 108 -2.04 -3.66 10.63
C LEU A 108 -1.67 -3.19 9.22
N LEU A 109 -1.38 -1.91 9.07
CA LEU A 109 -0.88 -1.36 7.83
C LEU A 109 0.65 -1.33 7.83
N ALA A 110 1.27 -1.39 6.65
CA ALA A 110 2.71 -1.17 6.52
C ALA A 110 3.05 -0.48 5.19
N SER A 111 4.05 0.39 5.22
CA SER A 111 4.64 1.07 4.07
C SER A 111 6.12 1.35 4.31
N ASP A 112 7.02 1.29 3.37
CA ASP A 112 6.92 0.67 2.05
C ASP A 112 7.59 -0.71 2.09
N ILE A 113 6.91 -1.73 1.61
CA ILE A 113 7.46 -3.09 1.65
C ILE A 113 7.81 -3.65 0.27
N ALA A 114 7.60 -2.86 -0.81
CA ALA A 114 7.71 -3.41 -2.15
C ALA A 114 8.29 -2.50 -3.23
N ILE A 115 8.28 -1.18 -3.07
CA ILE A 115 8.59 -0.23 -4.14
C ILE A 115 9.88 0.55 -3.88
N ILE A 116 10.04 1.13 -2.69
CA ILE A 116 11.16 2.01 -2.37
C ILE A 116 12.08 1.31 -1.37
N LEU A 117 13.28 0.97 -1.82
CA LEU A 117 14.27 0.26 -0.99
C LEU A 117 14.82 1.13 0.14
N GLN A 118 15.10 2.40 -0.14
CA GLN A 118 15.65 3.36 0.82
C GLN A 118 14.95 4.71 0.67
N PRO A 119 13.76 4.88 1.27
CA PRO A 119 13.05 6.15 1.20
C PRO A 119 13.80 7.23 1.99
N ASP A 120 13.92 8.43 1.40
CA ASP A 120 14.38 9.60 2.13
C ASP A 120 13.28 10.15 3.06
N ILE A 121 13.65 11.14 3.89
CA ILE A 121 12.72 11.72 4.87
C ILE A 121 11.46 12.33 4.22
N LYS A 122 11.57 12.90 3.01
CA LYS A 122 10.43 13.47 2.29
C LYS A 122 9.50 12.37 1.77
N GLN A 123 10.07 11.28 1.28
CA GLN A 123 9.32 10.11 0.85
C GLN A 123 8.60 9.46 2.04
N LYS A 124 9.26 9.34 3.20
CA LYS A 124 8.64 8.85 4.44
C LYS A 124 7.49 9.74 4.92
N GLN A 125 7.60 11.06 4.78
CA GLN A 125 6.47 11.97 5.06
C GLN A 125 5.26 11.70 4.14
N GLN A 126 5.51 11.45 2.85
CA GLN A 126 4.44 11.09 1.91
C GLN A 126 3.84 9.71 2.24
N GLN A 127 4.67 8.73 2.61
CA GLN A 127 4.23 7.40 3.05
C GLN A 127 3.31 7.48 4.29
N ILE A 128 3.65 8.33 5.26
CA ILE A 128 2.76 8.63 6.40
C ILE A 128 1.42 9.19 5.92
N GLY A 129 1.43 10.08 4.94
CA GLY A 129 0.22 10.61 4.31
C GLY A 129 -0.64 9.50 3.67
N TYR A 130 -0.02 8.54 2.98
CA TYR A 130 -0.70 7.39 2.37
C TYR A 130 -1.24 6.42 3.42
N LEU A 131 -0.44 6.09 4.44
CA LEU A 131 -0.89 5.26 5.57
C LEU A 131 -2.11 5.89 6.27
N ARG A 132 -2.07 7.21 6.52
CA ARG A 132 -3.21 7.94 7.07
C ARG A 132 -4.44 7.85 6.18
N GLN A 133 -4.29 8.05 4.88
CA GLN A 133 -5.41 7.98 3.94
C GLN A 133 -6.07 6.60 3.94
N VAL A 134 -5.28 5.54 3.88
CA VAL A 134 -5.79 4.17 3.93
C VAL A 134 -6.43 3.87 5.29
N ALA A 135 -5.79 4.25 6.41
CA ALA A 135 -6.34 4.07 7.74
C ALA A 135 -7.69 4.78 7.92
N ASN A 136 -7.81 6.02 7.42
CA ASN A 136 -9.08 6.75 7.45
C ASN A 136 -10.19 6.05 6.65
N THR A 137 -9.87 5.44 5.51
CA THR A 137 -10.82 4.63 4.74
C THR A 137 -11.30 3.40 5.53
N LEU A 138 -10.46 2.87 6.40
CA LEU A 138 -10.79 1.75 7.31
C LEU A 138 -11.49 2.23 8.62
N GLY A 139 -11.81 3.51 8.75
CA GLY A 139 -12.50 4.07 9.92
C GLY A 139 -11.59 4.50 11.08
N VAL A 140 -10.27 4.50 10.88
CA VAL A 140 -9.30 4.97 11.89
C VAL A 140 -9.00 6.45 11.64
N GLU A 141 -9.64 7.35 12.36
CA GLU A 141 -9.53 8.81 12.13
C GLU A 141 -8.16 9.40 12.46
N THR A 142 -7.51 8.89 13.51
CA THR A 142 -6.20 9.34 13.97
C THR A 142 -5.28 8.13 14.12
N PRO A 143 -4.68 7.66 13.00
CA PRO A 143 -3.86 6.46 13.03
C PRO A 143 -2.56 6.64 13.82
N LYS A 144 -2.19 5.59 14.54
CA LYS A 144 -0.95 5.44 15.30
C LYS A 144 0.09 4.77 14.42
N ILE A 145 1.12 5.50 14.05
CA ILE A 145 2.16 5.04 13.11
C ILE A 145 3.49 4.86 13.85
N GLY A 146 3.97 3.62 13.93
CA GLY A 146 5.28 3.29 14.49
C GLY A 146 6.38 3.33 13.44
N CYS A 147 7.40 4.17 13.64
CA CYS A 147 8.60 4.17 12.79
C CYS A 147 9.56 3.08 13.27
N VAL A 148 9.69 2.00 12.47
CA VAL A 148 10.46 0.82 12.84
C VAL A 148 11.96 1.07 12.72
N ALA A 149 12.69 0.69 13.79
CA ALA A 149 14.13 0.78 13.85
C ALA A 149 14.71 -0.40 14.68
N PRO A 150 16.01 -0.65 14.63
CA PRO A 150 16.62 -1.74 15.39
C PRO A 150 16.54 -1.60 16.94
N SER A 151 16.21 -0.42 17.44
CA SER A 151 16.15 -0.10 18.88
C SER A 151 15.23 1.09 19.13
N GLU A 152 14.73 1.21 20.36
CA GLU A 152 13.94 2.34 20.85
C GLU A 152 14.80 3.58 21.19
N GLN A 153 16.12 3.42 21.18
CA GLN A 153 17.04 4.53 21.44
C GLN A 153 17.29 5.34 20.17
N VAL A 154 17.37 6.66 20.31
CA VAL A 154 17.79 7.54 19.21
C VAL A 154 19.31 7.40 19.04
N LEU A 155 19.71 6.58 18.07
CA LEU A 155 21.09 6.24 17.78
C LEU A 155 21.62 7.06 16.60
N PRO A 156 22.60 7.96 16.80
CA PRO A 156 23.15 8.80 15.73
C PRO A 156 23.72 8.03 14.53
N ALA A 157 24.15 6.79 14.72
CA ALA A 157 24.69 5.95 13.66
C ALA A 157 23.60 5.24 12.83
N SER A 158 22.33 5.28 13.25
CA SER A 158 21.21 4.60 12.58
C SER A 158 20.28 5.62 11.92
N VAL A 159 20.23 5.62 10.60
CA VAL A 159 19.37 6.52 9.82
C VAL A 159 17.90 6.34 10.20
N SER A 160 17.41 5.09 10.29
CA SER A 160 16.01 4.80 10.66
C SER A 160 15.67 5.33 12.07
N SER A 161 16.64 5.24 13.01
CA SER A 161 16.45 5.74 14.37
C SER A 161 16.32 7.27 14.40
N ILE A 162 17.21 7.99 13.70
CA ILE A 162 17.17 9.45 13.62
C ILE A 162 15.91 9.92 12.92
N GLU A 163 15.60 9.34 11.77
CA GLU A 163 14.44 9.73 10.97
C GLU A 163 13.12 9.41 11.68
N GLY A 164 13.05 8.28 12.41
CA GLY A 164 11.90 7.94 13.26
C GLY A 164 11.64 9.01 14.32
N ALA A 165 12.68 9.44 15.03
CA ALA A 165 12.58 10.52 16.01
C ALA A 165 12.19 11.87 15.38
N MET A 166 12.72 12.18 14.18
CA MET A 166 12.33 13.39 13.43
C MET A 166 10.86 13.36 13.04
N LEU A 167 10.37 12.24 12.50
CA LEU A 167 8.97 12.09 12.08
C LEU A 167 8.01 12.16 13.27
N ALA A 168 8.37 11.55 14.40
CA ALA A 168 7.61 11.68 15.64
C ALA A 168 7.49 13.16 16.06
N LYS A 169 8.59 13.90 16.03
CA LYS A 169 8.56 15.33 16.37
C LYS A 169 7.81 16.17 15.34
N MET A 170 7.85 15.81 14.07
CA MET A 170 7.06 16.48 13.03
C MET A 170 5.57 16.26 13.23
N ALA A 171 5.15 15.05 13.64
CA ALA A 171 3.76 14.76 14.00
C ALA A 171 3.29 15.58 15.20
N ASP A 172 4.08 15.65 16.29
CA ASP A 172 3.82 16.51 17.46
C ASP A 172 3.57 17.98 17.09
N ARG A 173 4.20 18.46 16.03
CA ARG A 173 4.06 19.83 15.50
C ARG A 173 2.94 19.99 14.48
N GLY A 174 2.16 18.93 14.22
CA GLY A 174 1.06 18.92 13.24
C GLY A 174 1.51 18.97 11.78
N GLN A 175 2.80 18.74 11.48
CA GLN A 175 3.33 18.81 10.11
C GLN A 175 2.88 17.64 9.22
N LEU A 176 2.41 16.53 9.81
CA LEU A 176 2.02 15.31 9.10
C LEU A 176 0.49 15.08 9.07
N GLY A 177 -0.28 16.09 9.53
CA GLY A 177 -1.73 16.04 9.60
C GLY A 177 -2.23 15.29 10.85
N ASN A 178 -3.46 14.76 10.79
CA ASN A 178 -4.08 14.09 11.94
C ASN A 178 -3.55 12.65 12.06
N VAL A 179 -2.40 12.50 12.71
CA VAL A 179 -1.74 11.21 12.99
C VAL A 179 -0.99 11.30 14.32
N VAL A 180 -0.81 10.16 14.97
CA VAL A 180 0.18 10.01 16.04
C VAL A 180 1.33 9.20 15.48
N VAL A 181 2.53 9.75 15.49
CA VAL A 181 3.74 9.06 15.03
C VAL A 181 4.72 8.96 16.17
N ASP A 182 5.27 7.79 16.36
CA ASP A 182 6.35 7.57 17.31
C ASP A 182 7.47 6.71 16.71
N GLY A 183 8.67 6.95 17.18
CA GLY A 183 9.87 6.26 16.75
C GLY A 183 11.14 6.91 17.30
N PRO A 184 12.24 6.17 17.31
CA PRO A 184 12.37 4.77 16.81
C PRO A 184 11.69 3.74 17.71
N LEU A 185 11.09 2.71 17.13
CA LEU A 185 10.53 1.57 17.86
C LEU A 185 11.04 0.27 17.22
N SER A 186 11.43 -0.71 18.02
CA SER A 186 11.63 -2.06 17.51
C SER A 186 10.27 -2.68 17.17
N LEU A 187 10.24 -3.63 16.24
CA LEU A 187 9.00 -4.21 15.73
C LEU A 187 8.15 -4.84 16.85
N ASP A 188 8.79 -5.55 17.77
CA ASP A 188 8.12 -6.18 18.91
C ASP A 188 7.51 -5.16 19.87
N VAL A 189 8.22 -4.05 20.12
CA VAL A 189 7.71 -2.94 20.94
C VAL A 189 6.55 -2.20 20.27
N ALA A 190 6.60 -2.04 18.95
CA ALA A 190 5.51 -1.40 18.21
C ALA A 190 4.21 -2.22 18.30
N LEU A 191 4.32 -3.56 18.26
CA LEU A 191 3.19 -4.46 18.15
C LEU A 191 2.66 -5.01 19.50
N PHE A 192 3.53 -5.24 20.51
CA PHE A 192 3.14 -5.96 21.69
C PHE A 192 3.30 -5.14 22.98
N LYS A 193 2.18 -4.88 23.63
CA LYS A 193 2.12 -4.04 24.82
C LYS A 193 2.95 -4.59 25.99
N GLU A 194 2.92 -5.90 26.21
CA GLU A 194 3.72 -6.58 27.23
C GLU A 194 5.22 -6.41 27.00
N VAL A 195 5.66 -6.35 25.73
CA VAL A 195 7.07 -6.12 25.38
C VAL A 195 7.44 -4.67 25.65
N ALA A 196 6.59 -3.71 25.27
CA ALA A 196 6.80 -2.30 25.53
C ALA A 196 6.89 -2.00 27.03
N GLU A 197 6.05 -2.64 27.86
CA GLU A 197 6.05 -2.54 29.32
C GLU A 197 7.31 -3.20 29.92
N HIS A 198 7.68 -4.39 29.43
CA HIS A 198 8.89 -5.10 29.89
C HIS A 198 10.16 -4.29 29.61
N LYS A 199 10.28 -3.74 28.40
CA LYS A 199 11.41 -2.88 28.01
C LYS A 199 11.33 -1.47 28.63
N LYS A 200 10.26 -1.15 29.34
CA LYS A 200 10.04 0.15 30.02
C LYS A 200 10.21 1.35 29.07
N VAL A 201 9.62 1.25 27.88
CA VAL A 201 9.68 2.31 26.89
C VAL A 201 8.99 3.55 27.44
N LYS A 202 9.72 4.66 27.55
CA LYS A 202 9.21 5.91 28.13
C LYS A 202 8.79 6.87 27.02
N GLY A 203 7.71 7.60 27.26
CA GLY A 203 7.26 8.70 26.40
C GLY A 203 6.47 8.27 25.18
N SER A 204 6.37 6.98 24.89
CA SER A 204 5.51 6.48 23.82
C SER A 204 4.06 6.37 24.29
N THR A 205 3.14 6.85 23.46
CA THR A 205 1.68 6.70 23.67
C THR A 205 1.08 5.62 22.78
N ILE A 206 1.87 5.05 21.87
CA ILE A 206 1.41 4.10 20.86
C ILE A 206 2.14 2.76 20.87
N ALA A 207 3.22 2.63 21.65
CA ALA A 207 3.96 1.37 21.77
C ALA A 207 3.03 0.23 22.21
N GLY A 208 3.07 -0.87 21.45
CA GLY A 208 2.21 -2.04 21.65
C GLY A 208 0.79 -1.90 21.06
N ASP A 209 0.48 -0.80 20.35
CA ASP A 209 -0.87 -0.55 19.83
C ASP A 209 -0.85 0.30 18.54
N VAL A 210 0.11 0.07 17.65
CA VAL A 210 0.19 0.80 16.38
C VAL A 210 -0.88 0.35 15.39
N ASP A 211 -1.38 1.24 14.54
CA ASP A 211 -2.24 0.93 13.40
C ASP A 211 -1.41 0.70 12.14
N ALA A 212 -0.22 1.29 12.08
CA ALA A 212 0.66 1.20 10.93
C ALA A 212 2.14 1.18 11.31
N LEU A 213 2.94 0.56 10.45
CA LEU A 213 4.40 0.50 10.49
C LEU A 213 5.00 1.26 9.30
N LEU A 214 6.09 1.99 9.57
CA LEU A 214 6.89 2.69 8.57
C LEU A 214 8.37 2.35 8.75
#